data_493cc5a9d02b5a0f70aa64bf2022a88c
#
_entry.id   493cc5a9d02b5a0f70aa64bf2022a88c
#
_cell.length_a   1.000
_cell.length_b   1.000
_cell.length_c   1.000
_cell.angle_alpha   90.00
_cell.angle_beta   90.00
_cell.angle_gamma   90.00
#
_symmetry.space_group_name_H-M   'P 1'
#
loop_
_entity.id
_entity.type
_entity.pdbx_description
1 polymer ?
#
loop_
_entity_poly.entity_id
_entity_poly.type
_entity_poly.pdbx_seq_one_letter_code
_entity_poly.pdbx_strand_id
1 'polypeptide(L)'
;MDDLATARQQSCNAGEDENGLRLEPLAREVTIRDLLTHTSGLTYHWLEYGPVEALYRREKVASDKPLAEFVADLLKLPLAFQPGTRWRYSYAHDVVAYLVEVISGQTAAEFLQARLFGPLGMVDTGYFVPADKLDRFAAMYGSRNVISPEMTVTEWFGAAIMGANNLLAGPEDGIEASPHEIHRGGHGLISTAMDYYRFSQMLLDGGVANGQRIMSRKTIELMASNHLAPELLPYELAGLPSPGGGYGLGFRVLTDVAQTQLPGSVGSFSWGGAANTTFWIDPQEQLIGILMAQFQPSGHHPVADDFRQLVYAAIND
;
A
#
# COMPACT_ATOMS: atom_id res chain seq x y z
N MET A 1 22.45 10.82 -10.10
CA MET A 1 22.94 9.78 -9.16
C MET A 1 23.54 10.35 -7.89
N ASP A 2 24.18 11.51 -7.96
CA ASP A 2 24.86 12.11 -6.78
C ASP A 2 23.88 12.60 -5.68
N ASP A 3 22.65 13.00 -6.04
CA ASP A 3 21.67 13.50 -5.07
C ASP A 3 21.11 12.42 -4.13
N LEU A 4 20.99 11.16 -4.58
CA LEU A 4 20.57 10.07 -3.70
C LEU A 4 21.65 9.63 -2.70
N ALA A 5 22.93 9.80 -3.07
CA ALA A 5 24.03 9.46 -2.18
C ALA A 5 24.21 10.47 -1.03
N THR A 6 23.68 11.68 -1.18
CA THR A 6 23.75 12.75 -0.17
C THR A 6 22.49 12.88 0.68
N ALA A 7 21.33 12.44 0.17
CA ALA A 7 20.04 12.50 0.87
C ALA A 7 19.78 11.22 1.69
N ARG A 8 20.74 10.81 2.53
CA ARG A 8 20.55 9.64 3.42
C ARG A 8 19.90 10.06 4.71
N GLN A 9 18.84 9.37 5.09
CA GLN A 9 18.40 9.40 6.49
C GLN A 9 19.52 8.87 7.36
N GLN A 10 20.01 9.69 8.30
CA GLN A 10 21.19 9.38 9.11
C GLN A 10 20.84 9.05 10.56
N SER A 11 19.59 9.21 10.94
CA SER A 11 19.15 9.06 12.32
C SER A 11 17.73 8.50 12.43
N CYS A 12 17.45 7.90 13.57
CA CYS A 12 16.11 7.47 13.94
C CYS A 12 15.73 7.98 15.33
N ASN A 13 14.44 7.86 15.66
CA ASN A 13 13.92 8.19 16.96
C ASN A 13 14.44 7.21 18.03
N ALA A 14 15.03 7.77 19.08
CA ALA A 14 15.49 7.07 20.29
C ALA A 14 14.63 7.41 21.53
N GLY A 15 13.44 8.01 21.32
CA GLY A 15 12.53 8.46 22.37
C GLY A 15 12.39 9.98 22.44
N GLU A 16 11.76 10.46 23.50
CA GLU A 16 11.61 11.88 23.81
C GLU A 16 12.28 12.20 25.14
N ASP A 17 12.76 13.42 25.26
CA ASP A 17 13.23 14.00 26.50
C ASP A 17 12.64 15.41 26.71
N GLU A 18 13.07 16.12 27.75
CA GLU A 18 12.60 17.48 28.03
C GLU A 18 12.86 18.52 26.93
N ASN A 19 13.76 18.20 25.96
CA ASN A 19 14.10 19.04 24.81
C ASN A 19 13.36 18.58 23.54
N GLY A 20 12.57 17.51 23.60
CA GLY A 20 11.78 16.96 22.49
C GLY A 20 12.32 15.65 21.93
N LEU A 21 12.23 15.48 20.61
CA LEU A 21 12.62 14.26 19.93
C LEU A 21 14.13 13.98 20.04
N ARG A 22 14.49 12.88 20.70
CA ARG A 22 15.86 12.41 20.78
C ARG A 22 16.20 11.52 19.59
N LEU A 23 17.29 11.83 18.90
CA LEU A 23 17.76 11.10 17.73
C LEU A 23 19.03 10.31 18.06
N GLU A 24 19.17 9.15 17.45
CA GLU A 24 20.38 8.34 17.45
C GLU A 24 20.80 7.98 16.03
N PRO A 25 22.09 7.71 15.79
CA PRO A 25 22.58 7.22 14.51
C PRO A 25 21.92 5.88 14.14
N LEU A 26 21.76 5.63 12.84
CA LEU A 26 21.29 4.33 12.38
C LEU A 26 22.33 3.24 12.68
N ALA A 27 21.87 2.11 13.21
CA ALA A 27 22.70 0.92 13.41
C ALA A 27 23.14 0.29 12.07
N ARG A 28 22.35 0.46 11.03
CA ARG A 28 22.63 0.07 9.64
C ARG A 28 21.82 0.92 8.65
N GLU A 29 22.22 0.91 7.42
CA GLU A 29 21.46 1.55 6.33
C GLU A 29 20.13 0.80 6.06
N VAL A 30 19.15 1.55 5.52
CA VAL A 30 17.90 1.00 4.99
C VAL A 30 18.20 0.23 3.71
N THR A 31 17.65 -0.96 3.58
CA THR A 31 17.76 -1.78 2.37
C THR A 31 16.47 -1.72 1.54
N ILE A 32 16.53 -2.09 0.25
CA ILE A 32 15.35 -2.25 -0.60
C ILE A 32 14.38 -3.29 0.01
N ARG A 33 14.88 -4.33 0.67
CA ARG A 33 14.05 -5.29 1.38
C ARG A 33 13.26 -4.62 2.51
N ASP A 34 13.90 -3.77 3.31
CA ASP A 34 13.21 -3.04 4.39
C ASP A 34 12.08 -2.14 3.85
N LEU A 35 12.27 -1.53 2.69
CA LEU A 35 11.22 -0.75 2.03
C LEU A 35 10.07 -1.64 1.58
N LEU A 36 10.36 -2.76 0.90
CA LEU A 36 9.36 -3.69 0.39
C LEU A 36 8.59 -4.42 1.49
N THR A 37 9.18 -4.58 2.68
CA THR A 37 8.56 -5.26 3.83
C THR A 37 8.00 -4.30 4.89
N HIS A 38 8.04 -2.99 4.67
CA HIS A 38 7.65 -1.98 5.66
C HIS A 38 8.40 -2.06 6.99
N THR A 39 9.67 -2.48 6.95
CA THR A 39 10.56 -2.53 8.13
C THR A 39 11.65 -1.46 8.09
N SER A 40 11.55 -0.49 7.19
CA SER A 40 12.57 0.56 6.96
C SER A 40 12.72 1.58 8.09
N GLY A 41 11.71 1.72 8.94
CA GLY A 41 11.62 2.81 9.93
C GLY A 41 10.89 4.04 9.41
N LEU A 42 10.51 4.09 8.14
CA LEU A 42 9.56 5.08 7.63
C LEU A 42 8.18 4.88 8.26
N THR A 43 7.35 5.92 8.23
CA THR A 43 5.99 5.91 8.77
C THR A 43 5.05 6.70 7.84
N TYR A 44 3.77 6.78 8.21
CA TYR A 44 2.80 7.68 7.59
C TYR A 44 2.45 8.82 8.55
N HIS A 45 2.18 10.02 8.03
CA HIS A 45 1.81 11.21 8.79
C HIS A 45 0.50 11.03 9.60
N TRP A 46 -0.43 10.22 9.13
CA TRP A 46 -1.75 9.99 9.75
C TRP A 46 -1.71 8.97 10.90
N LEU A 47 -0.61 8.21 11.05
CA LEU A 47 -0.41 7.34 12.20
C LEU A 47 -0.09 8.18 13.45
N GLU A 48 -0.41 7.63 14.62
CA GLU A 48 -0.24 8.33 15.92
C GLU A 48 0.65 7.52 16.89
N TYR A 49 1.70 6.89 16.36
CA TYR A 49 2.60 6.07 17.18
C TYR A 49 3.63 6.88 17.97
N GLY A 50 3.87 8.14 17.60
CA GLY A 50 4.86 8.93 18.31
C GLY A 50 5.26 10.24 17.63
N PRO A 51 6.39 10.83 18.06
CA PRO A 51 6.80 12.18 17.67
C PRO A 51 7.20 12.30 16.19
N VAL A 52 7.62 11.22 15.55
CA VAL A 52 8.01 11.26 14.12
C VAL A 52 6.79 11.48 13.23
N GLU A 53 5.66 10.85 13.51
CA GLU A 53 4.41 11.07 12.79
C GLU A 53 3.91 12.52 12.98
N ALA A 54 4.03 13.05 14.20
CA ALA A 54 3.73 14.45 14.48
C ALA A 54 4.66 15.40 13.71
N LEU A 55 5.94 15.04 13.56
CA LEU A 55 6.90 15.77 12.74
C LEU A 55 6.50 15.73 11.25
N TYR A 56 6.08 14.56 10.73
CA TYR A 56 5.62 14.41 9.35
C TYR A 56 4.40 15.29 9.05
N ARG A 57 3.44 15.40 10.00
CA ARG A 57 2.31 16.34 9.89
C ARG A 57 2.76 17.80 9.88
N ARG A 58 3.62 18.18 10.82
CA ARG A 58 4.14 19.56 10.92
C ARG A 58 4.89 19.99 9.65
N GLU A 59 5.70 19.11 9.09
CA GLU A 59 6.47 19.37 7.86
C GLU A 59 5.64 19.14 6.59
N LYS A 60 4.35 18.79 6.72
CA LYS A 60 3.40 18.59 5.61
C LYS A 60 3.94 17.64 4.54
N VAL A 61 4.46 16.49 4.98
CA VAL A 61 5.01 15.47 4.08
C VAL A 61 3.97 15.00 3.06
N ALA A 62 2.70 14.85 3.47
CA ALA A 62 1.59 14.53 2.58
C ALA A 62 1.23 15.76 1.71
N SER A 63 1.99 16.01 0.68
CA SER A 63 1.78 17.12 -0.25
C SER A 63 1.72 16.63 -1.69
N ASP A 64 0.98 17.36 -2.52
CA ASP A 64 0.82 17.09 -3.96
C ASP A 64 2.05 17.58 -4.74
N LYS A 65 3.18 16.93 -4.50
CA LYS A 65 4.45 17.21 -5.17
C LYS A 65 4.82 16.04 -6.09
N PRO A 66 5.59 16.25 -7.16
CA PRO A 66 6.23 15.18 -7.92
C PRO A 66 7.00 14.23 -7.00
N LEU A 67 7.11 12.96 -7.40
CA LEU A 67 7.65 11.90 -6.55
C LEU A 67 9.07 12.18 -6.06
N ALA A 68 9.93 12.72 -6.91
CA ALA A 68 11.31 13.08 -6.55
C ALA A 68 11.39 14.13 -5.43
N GLU A 69 10.56 15.18 -5.51
CA GLU A 69 10.54 16.24 -4.49
C GLU A 69 9.96 15.72 -3.17
N PHE A 70 8.90 14.93 -3.26
CA PHE A 70 8.30 14.26 -2.10
C PHE A 70 9.32 13.40 -1.36
N VAL A 71 10.03 12.53 -2.07
CA VAL A 71 11.04 11.65 -1.47
C VAL A 71 12.21 12.47 -0.91
N ALA A 72 12.65 13.52 -1.61
CA ALA A 72 13.70 14.40 -1.11
C ALA A 72 13.32 15.09 0.21
N ASP A 73 12.05 15.51 0.37
CA ASP A 73 11.57 16.08 1.64
C ASP A 73 11.44 15.00 2.73
N LEU A 74 10.94 13.82 2.39
CA LEU A 74 10.83 12.70 3.31
C LEU A 74 12.19 12.28 3.89
N LEU A 75 13.22 12.24 3.06
CA LEU A 75 14.58 11.82 3.45
C LEU A 75 15.31 12.83 4.37
N LYS A 76 14.81 14.05 4.52
CA LYS A 76 15.31 15.04 5.50
C LYS A 76 14.87 14.71 6.93
N LEU A 77 13.85 13.87 7.09
CA LEU A 77 13.23 13.57 8.37
C LEU A 77 13.79 12.26 8.97
N PRO A 78 13.82 12.12 10.30
CA PRO A 78 14.33 10.91 10.92
C PRO A 78 13.38 9.72 10.69
N LEU A 79 13.92 8.52 10.79
CA LEU A 79 13.15 7.30 10.88
C LEU A 79 12.46 7.18 12.24
N ALA A 80 11.33 6.50 12.30
CA ALA A 80 10.60 6.27 13.54
C ALA A 80 11.26 5.22 14.45
N PHE A 81 12.10 4.35 13.89
CA PHE A 81 12.83 3.29 14.58
C PHE A 81 14.00 2.77 13.72
N GLN A 82 14.87 1.97 14.33
CA GLN A 82 16.01 1.36 13.64
C GLN A 82 15.53 0.39 12.54
N PRO A 83 16.11 0.45 11.32
CA PRO A 83 15.74 -0.42 10.22
C PRO A 83 15.77 -1.91 10.59
N GLY A 84 14.68 -2.63 10.25
CA GLY A 84 14.53 -4.06 10.51
C GLY A 84 14.02 -4.43 11.90
N THR A 85 13.80 -3.47 12.81
CA THR A 85 13.42 -3.79 14.20
C THR A 85 11.93 -3.81 14.46
N ARG A 86 11.12 -3.23 13.56
CA ARG A 86 9.65 -3.20 13.65
C ARG A 86 9.04 -3.22 12.26
N TRP A 87 7.80 -3.67 12.18
CA TRP A 87 6.97 -3.45 11.02
C TRP A 87 6.11 -2.20 11.23
N ARG A 88 6.04 -1.33 10.20
CA ARG A 88 5.17 -0.16 10.20
C ARG A 88 4.78 0.24 8.79
N TYR A 89 3.48 0.26 8.52
CA TYR A 89 2.96 0.74 7.25
C TYR A 89 3.40 2.18 7.01
N SER A 90 3.86 2.50 5.79
CA SER A 90 4.64 3.72 5.59
C SER A 90 4.74 4.13 4.12
N TYR A 91 5.31 5.31 3.89
CA TYR A 91 5.72 5.82 2.58
C TYR A 91 6.84 5.00 1.90
N ALA A 92 7.16 3.82 2.41
CA ALA A 92 8.24 3.00 1.85
C ALA A 92 8.01 2.63 0.38
N HIS A 93 6.78 2.37 -0.04
CA HIS A 93 6.48 2.06 -1.44
C HIS A 93 6.58 3.28 -2.36
N ASP A 94 6.39 4.49 -1.84
CA ASP A 94 6.68 5.72 -2.60
C ASP A 94 8.19 5.85 -2.87
N VAL A 95 9.01 5.51 -1.89
CA VAL A 95 10.47 5.46 -2.07
C VAL A 95 10.87 4.36 -3.08
N VAL A 96 10.20 3.19 -3.06
CA VAL A 96 10.42 2.14 -4.08
C VAL A 96 10.04 2.64 -5.47
N ALA A 97 8.91 3.34 -5.62
CA ALA A 97 8.52 3.92 -6.91
C ALA A 97 9.58 4.92 -7.42
N TYR A 98 10.09 5.77 -6.52
CA TYR A 98 11.19 6.69 -6.87
C TYR A 98 12.48 5.96 -7.27
N LEU A 99 12.82 4.87 -6.59
CA LEU A 99 13.97 4.04 -7.01
C LEU A 99 13.77 3.45 -8.41
N VAL A 100 12.54 3.07 -8.77
CA VAL A 100 12.20 2.65 -10.12
C VAL A 100 12.46 3.77 -11.13
N GLU A 101 12.06 5.00 -10.85
CA GLU A 101 12.33 6.17 -11.71
C GLU A 101 13.82 6.39 -11.90
N VAL A 102 14.58 6.40 -10.81
CA VAL A 102 16.05 6.62 -10.85
C VAL A 102 16.77 5.54 -11.64
N ILE A 103 16.38 4.27 -11.47
CA ILE A 103 17.05 3.12 -12.11
C ILE A 103 16.66 3.03 -13.59
N SER A 104 15.39 3.27 -13.91
CA SER A 104 14.86 3.10 -15.27
C SER A 104 15.06 4.33 -16.15
N GLY A 105 15.17 5.52 -15.57
CA GLY A 105 15.12 6.80 -16.27
C GLY A 105 13.73 7.15 -16.81
N GLN A 106 12.65 6.47 -16.35
CA GLN A 106 11.28 6.68 -16.72
C GLN A 106 10.47 7.11 -15.49
N THR A 107 9.38 7.84 -15.66
CA THR A 107 8.43 8.05 -14.56
C THR A 107 7.81 6.72 -14.11
N ALA A 108 7.34 6.65 -12.87
CA ALA A 108 6.65 5.45 -12.36
C ALA A 108 5.48 5.05 -13.26
N ALA A 109 4.71 6.03 -13.76
CA ALA A 109 3.61 5.79 -14.69
C ALA A 109 4.06 5.18 -16.00
N GLU A 110 5.09 5.74 -16.63
CA GLU A 110 5.65 5.22 -17.90
C GLU A 110 6.22 3.81 -17.73
N PHE A 111 6.95 3.59 -16.64
CA PHE A 111 7.52 2.28 -16.33
C PHE A 111 6.43 1.22 -16.14
N LEU A 112 5.42 1.51 -15.32
CA LEU A 112 4.30 0.59 -15.09
C LEU A 112 3.51 0.33 -16.37
N GLN A 113 3.25 1.37 -17.17
CA GLN A 113 2.58 1.23 -18.46
C GLN A 113 3.36 0.31 -19.43
N ALA A 114 4.66 0.53 -19.55
CA ALA A 114 5.51 -0.21 -20.48
C ALA A 114 5.78 -1.65 -20.04
N ARG A 115 5.94 -1.88 -18.74
CA ARG A 115 6.44 -3.16 -18.22
C ARG A 115 5.36 -4.04 -17.61
N LEU A 116 4.21 -3.47 -17.26
CA LEU A 116 3.13 -4.19 -16.58
C LEU A 116 1.78 -4.00 -17.29
N PHE A 117 1.24 -2.78 -17.33
CA PHE A 117 -0.13 -2.56 -17.80
C PHE A 117 -0.30 -2.91 -19.28
N GLY A 118 0.60 -2.45 -20.16
CA GLY A 118 0.57 -2.76 -21.58
C GLY A 118 0.67 -4.27 -21.87
N PRO A 119 1.70 -4.97 -21.40
CA PRO A 119 1.84 -6.42 -21.57
C PRO A 119 0.67 -7.24 -21.02
N LEU A 120 0.05 -6.80 -19.92
CA LEU A 120 -1.12 -7.46 -19.31
C LEU A 120 -2.44 -7.09 -20.00
N GLY A 121 -2.47 -6.06 -20.84
CA GLY A 121 -3.70 -5.53 -21.44
C GLY A 121 -4.60 -4.82 -20.43
N MET A 122 -4.03 -4.19 -19.41
CA MET A 122 -4.73 -3.42 -18.38
C MET A 122 -5.02 -2.01 -18.93
N VAL A 123 -6.02 -1.90 -19.77
CA VAL A 123 -6.33 -0.69 -20.56
C VAL A 123 -7.05 0.40 -19.78
N ASP A 124 -7.56 0.08 -18.61
CA ASP A 124 -8.29 0.98 -17.73
C ASP A 124 -7.52 1.21 -16.39
N THR A 125 -6.19 1.00 -16.42
CA THR A 125 -5.33 1.18 -15.25
C THR A 125 -4.29 2.28 -15.49
N GLY A 126 -4.23 3.23 -14.56
CA GLY A 126 -3.31 4.37 -14.64
C GLY A 126 -3.47 5.32 -13.46
N TYR A 127 -2.78 6.46 -13.50
CA TYR A 127 -2.88 7.50 -12.47
C TYR A 127 -3.98 8.53 -12.73
N PHE A 128 -4.63 8.49 -13.88
CA PHE A 128 -5.79 9.31 -14.18
C PHE A 128 -6.76 8.56 -15.08
N VAL A 129 -8.00 9.03 -15.12
CA VAL A 129 -9.06 8.51 -15.97
C VAL A 129 -9.18 9.40 -17.22
N PRO A 130 -9.01 8.85 -18.44
CA PRO A 130 -9.26 9.58 -19.67
C PRO A 130 -10.68 10.16 -19.74
N ALA A 131 -10.85 11.34 -20.32
CA ALA A 131 -12.12 12.06 -20.34
C ALA A 131 -13.28 11.25 -20.96
N ASP A 132 -12.99 10.41 -21.93
CA ASP A 132 -13.96 9.50 -22.58
C ASP A 132 -14.36 8.29 -21.72
N LYS A 133 -13.79 8.14 -20.53
CA LYS A 133 -14.06 7.05 -19.56
C LYS A 133 -14.58 7.54 -18.21
N LEU A 134 -14.72 8.84 -18.02
CA LEU A 134 -15.18 9.43 -16.74
C LEU A 134 -16.58 8.97 -16.35
N ASP A 135 -17.46 8.65 -17.31
CA ASP A 135 -18.79 8.10 -17.09
C ASP A 135 -18.77 6.73 -16.37
N ARG A 136 -17.64 6.02 -16.41
CA ARG A 136 -17.41 4.74 -15.75
C ARG A 136 -16.65 4.88 -14.42
N PHE A 137 -16.15 6.07 -14.11
CA PHE A 137 -15.41 6.31 -12.86
C PHE A 137 -16.38 6.40 -11.69
N ALA A 138 -16.17 5.56 -10.68
CA ALA A 138 -17.05 5.49 -9.53
C ALA A 138 -16.88 6.70 -8.62
N ALA A 139 -18.00 7.27 -8.17
CA ALA A 139 -18.00 8.31 -7.15
C ALA A 139 -17.51 7.76 -5.80
N MET A 140 -16.79 8.59 -5.04
CA MET A 140 -16.33 8.27 -3.69
C MET A 140 -17.40 8.64 -2.67
N TYR A 141 -17.76 7.70 -1.81
CA TYR A 141 -18.67 7.92 -0.67
C TYR A 141 -17.95 7.73 0.65
N GLY A 142 -18.55 8.22 1.73
CA GLY A 142 -18.06 7.97 3.09
C GLY A 142 -18.25 9.12 4.07
N SER A 143 -17.38 9.20 5.07
CA SER A 143 -17.36 10.25 6.08
C SER A 143 -16.52 11.43 5.63
N ARG A 144 -17.07 12.64 5.70
CA ARG A 144 -16.45 13.85 5.10
C ARG A 144 -15.05 14.19 5.57
N ASN A 145 -14.68 13.81 6.77
CA ASN A 145 -13.39 14.20 7.36
C ASN A 145 -12.24 13.24 6.99
N VAL A 146 -12.51 12.12 6.31
CA VAL A 146 -11.49 11.10 6.03
C VAL A 146 -10.54 11.41 4.88
N ILE A 147 -10.79 12.46 4.13
CA ILE A 147 -9.91 12.91 3.04
C ILE A 147 -9.05 14.13 3.43
N SER A 148 -9.05 14.50 4.71
CA SER A 148 -8.18 15.58 5.18
C SER A 148 -6.73 15.12 5.26
N PRO A 149 -5.76 15.88 4.71
CA PRO A 149 -4.32 15.62 4.89
C PRO A 149 -3.86 15.67 6.35
N GLU A 150 -4.68 16.25 7.22
CA GLU A 150 -4.39 16.39 8.66
C GLU A 150 -5.05 15.29 9.49
N MET A 151 -5.85 14.40 8.87
CA MET A 151 -6.58 13.35 9.56
C MET A 151 -5.63 12.37 10.26
N THR A 152 -5.98 12.01 11.48
CA THR A 152 -5.26 11.02 12.28
C THR A 152 -5.94 9.65 12.22
N VAL A 153 -5.23 8.60 12.64
CA VAL A 153 -5.76 7.24 12.71
C VAL A 153 -6.93 7.13 13.71
N THR A 154 -6.92 7.90 14.79
CA THR A 154 -8.04 7.97 15.76
C THR A 154 -9.30 8.53 15.11
N GLU A 155 -9.16 9.58 14.31
CA GLU A 155 -10.28 10.16 13.56
C GLU A 155 -10.78 9.20 12.48
N TRP A 156 -9.88 8.44 11.83
CA TRP A 156 -10.24 7.39 10.88
C TRP A 156 -11.12 6.33 11.55
N PHE A 157 -10.71 5.79 12.70
CA PHE A 157 -11.51 4.80 13.43
C PHE A 157 -12.83 5.39 13.92
N GLY A 158 -12.85 6.62 14.42
CA GLY A 158 -14.08 7.32 14.75
C GLY A 158 -15.03 7.41 13.57
N ALA A 159 -14.52 7.77 12.39
CA ALA A 159 -15.30 7.82 11.16
C ALA A 159 -15.78 6.42 10.70
N ALA A 160 -14.98 5.37 10.90
CA ALA A 160 -15.36 4.00 10.58
C ALA A 160 -16.52 3.50 11.48
N ILE A 161 -16.52 3.87 12.77
CA ILE A 161 -17.54 3.48 13.73
C ILE A 161 -18.82 4.30 13.54
N MET A 162 -18.70 5.63 13.48
CA MET A 162 -19.82 6.55 13.42
C MET A 162 -20.47 6.65 12.04
N GLY A 163 -19.68 6.47 11.01
CA GLY A 163 -20.01 6.40 9.59
C GLY A 163 -20.96 7.45 9.04
N ALA A 164 -20.78 7.80 7.79
CA ALA A 164 -21.80 8.58 7.07
C ALA A 164 -21.67 8.31 5.56
N ASN A 165 -22.81 8.08 4.91
CA ASN A 165 -22.88 7.82 3.47
C ASN A 165 -22.96 9.13 2.67
N ASN A 166 -21.98 10.04 2.86
CA ASN A 166 -21.93 11.27 2.08
C ASN A 166 -21.24 11.00 0.73
N LEU A 167 -21.64 11.72 -0.29
CA LEU A 167 -20.83 11.88 -1.48
C LEU A 167 -19.60 12.73 -1.11
N LEU A 168 -18.41 12.20 -1.29
CA LEU A 168 -17.13 12.85 -1.02
C LEU A 168 -16.54 13.48 -2.27
N ALA A 169 -16.55 12.75 -3.38
CA ALA A 169 -16.12 13.22 -4.69
C ALA A 169 -16.94 12.53 -5.79
N GLY A 170 -17.40 13.29 -6.76
CA GLY A 170 -17.94 12.77 -8.02
C GLY A 170 -16.82 12.39 -8.98
N PRO A 171 -17.16 11.80 -10.13
CA PRO A 171 -16.16 11.34 -11.12
C PRO A 171 -15.26 12.46 -11.69
N GLU A 172 -15.70 13.70 -11.62
CA GLU A 172 -14.98 14.87 -12.17
C GLU A 172 -14.26 15.71 -11.10
N ASP A 173 -14.42 15.36 -9.81
CA ASP A 173 -13.98 16.24 -8.71
C ASP A 173 -12.54 15.96 -8.25
N GLY A 174 -11.98 14.79 -8.57
CA GLY A 174 -10.66 14.36 -8.10
C GLY A 174 -9.51 14.75 -9.05
N ILE A 175 -8.29 14.74 -8.51
CA ILE A 175 -7.07 14.91 -9.31
C ILE A 175 -6.99 13.83 -10.42
N GLU A 176 -7.56 12.69 -10.17
CA GLU A 176 -7.61 11.54 -11.08
C GLU A 176 -8.46 11.79 -12.33
N ALA A 177 -9.29 12.84 -12.35
CA ALA A 177 -10.11 13.22 -13.50
C ALA A 177 -9.31 13.89 -14.63
N SER A 178 -8.03 14.15 -14.42
CA SER A 178 -7.16 14.80 -15.42
C SER A 178 -5.72 14.32 -15.32
N PRO A 179 -4.92 14.42 -16.40
CA PRO A 179 -3.50 14.11 -16.34
C PRO A 179 -2.76 14.96 -15.30
N HIS A 180 -1.89 14.34 -14.51
CA HIS A 180 -1.07 14.99 -13.48
C HIS A 180 0.28 14.26 -13.31
N GLU A 181 1.21 14.88 -12.57
CA GLU A 181 2.56 14.35 -12.34
C GLU A 181 2.72 13.68 -10.94
N ILE A 182 1.63 13.47 -10.21
CA ILE A 182 1.66 12.87 -8.87
C ILE A 182 1.52 11.36 -9.00
N HIS A 183 2.62 10.66 -9.21
CA HIS A 183 2.66 9.21 -9.39
C HIS A 183 3.21 8.55 -8.13
N ARG A 184 2.35 8.24 -7.16
CA ARG A 184 2.75 7.63 -5.89
C ARG A 184 2.88 6.11 -5.98
N GLY A 185 3.79 5.54 -5.19
CA GLY A 185 3.90 4.09 -5.05
C GLY A 185 2.92 3.49 -4.06
N GLY A 186 2.45 4.28 -3.12
CA GLY A 186 1.52 3.86 -2.08
C GLY A 186 0.03 4.10 -2.38
N HIS A 187 -0.30 4.94 -3.35
CA HIS A 187 -1.68 5.28 -3.72
C HIS A 187 -1.77 5.94 -5.10
N GLY A 188 -3.00 6.26 -5.55
CA GLY A 188 -3.28 7.07 -6.75
C GLY A 188 -3.53 6.27 -8.02
N LEU A 189 -3.27 4.97 -8.07
CA LEU A 189 -3.65 4.15 -9.21
C LEU A 189 -5.16 3.92 -9.24
N ILE A 190 -5.74 4.18 -10.41
CA ILE A 190 -7.12 3.84 -10.76
C ILE A 190 -7.09 2.54 -11.55
N SER A 191 -8.07 1.68 -11.35
CA SER A 191 -8.17 0.40 -12.06
C SER A 191 -9.60 -0.10 -12.12
N THR A 192 -9.80 -1.23 -12.79
CA THR A 192 -11.06 -1.98 -12.81
C THR A 192 -10.85 -3.39 -12.27
N ALA A 193 -11.94 -4.04 -11.86
CA ALA A 193 -11.88 -5.44 -11.42
C ALA A 193 -11.28 -6.37 -12.49
N MET A 194 -11.57 -6.11 -13.78
CA MET A 194 -11.04 -6.91 -14.88
C MET A 194 -9.54 -6.69 -15.08
N ASP A 195 -9.06 -5.46 -15.00
CA ASP A 195 -7.62 -5.19 -15.13
C ASP A 195 -6.85 -5.76 -13.94
N TYR A 196 -7.40 -5.59 -12.73
CA TYR A 196 -6.81 -6.17 -11.53
C TYR A 196 -6.83 -7.71 -11.54
N TYR A 197 -7.86 -8.31 -12.16
CA TYR A 197 -7.89 -9.76 -12.43
C TYR A 197 -6.73 -10.19 -13.35
N ARG A 198 -6.46 -9.45 -14.44
CA ARG A 198 -5.31 -9.77 -15.34
C ARG A 198 -3.98 -9.75 -14.58
N PHE A 199 -3.79 -8.76 -13.71
CA PHE A 199 -2.61 -8.71 -12.83
C PHE A 199 -2.56 -9.89 -11.87
N SER A 200 -3.66 -10.19 -11.19
CA SER A 200 -3.75 -11.29 -10.23
C SER A 200 -3.59 -12.66 -10.89
N GLN A 201 -4.16 -12.84 -12.08
CA GLN A 201 -4.01 -14.07 -12.85
C GLN A 201 -2.55 -14.28 -13.30
N MET A 202 -1.88 -13.23 -13.73
CA MET A 202 -0.44 -13.32 -14.05
C MET A 202 0.39 -13.79 -12.84
N LEU A 203 0.07 -13.32 -11.64
CA LEU A 203 0.73 -13.79 -10.41
C LEU A 203 0.38 -15.24 -10.12
N LEU A 204 -0.88 -15.66 -10.24
CA LEU A 204 -1.33 -17.03 -10.02
C LEU A 204 -0.68 -17.99 -11.02
N ASP A 205 -0.55 -17.59 -12.29
CA ASP A 205 0.08 -18.33 -13.39
C ASP A 205 1.63 -18.32 -13.32
N GLY A 206 2.20 -17.91 -12.19
CA GLY A 206 3.66 -17.92 -11.99
C GLY A 206 4.40 -16.93 -12.88
N GLY A 207 3.79 -15.78 -13.20
CA GLY A 207 4.42 -14.66 -13.89
C GLY A 207 4.33 -14.71 -15.41
N VAL A 208 3.38 -15.43 -15.96
CA VAL A 208 3.09 -15.50 -17.40
C VAL A 208 1.75 -14.87 -17.69
N ALA A 209 1.67 -14.05 -18.73
CA ALA A 209 0.42 -13.52 -19.27
C ALA A 209 0.53 -13.34 -20.79
N ASN A 210 -0.55 -13.59 -21.52
CA ASN A 210 -0.63 -13.43 -22.99
C ASN A 210 0.53 -14.14 -23.73
N GLY A 211 0.99 -15.30 -23.22
CA GLY A 211 2.13 -16.04 -23.76
C GLY A 211 3.51 -15.42 -23.49
N GLN A 212 3.58 -14.34 -22.74
CA GLN A 212 4.83 -13.66 -22.36
C GLN A 212 5.15 -13.84 -20.88
N ARG A 213 6.44 -13.95 -20.57
CA ARG A 213 6.91 -13.96 -19.19
C ARG A 213 7.15 -12.53 -18.69
N ILE A 214 6.31 -12.11 -17.77
CA ILE A 214 6.41 -10.80 -17.10
C ILE A 214 7.40 -10.88 -15.95
N MET A 215 7.33 -11.96 -15.15
CA MET A 215 8.17 -12.18 -13.97
C MET A 215 8.52 -13.68 -13.81
N SER A 216 9.62 -13.98 -13.14
CA SER A 216 9.94 -15.38 -12.87
C SER A 216 9.01 -15.94 -11.79
N ARG A 217 8.64 -17.23 -11.92
CA ARG A 217 7.86 -17.91 -10.89
C ARG A 217 8.53 -17.85 -9.51
N LYS A 218 9.85 -18.01 -9.46
CA LYS A 218 10.61 -17.96 -8.22
C LYS A 218 10.63 -16.58 -7.57
N THR A 219 10.54 -15.51 -8.37
CA THR A 219 10.38 -14.15 -7.84
C THR A 219 9.01 -13.98 -7.17
N ILE A 220 7.93 -14.49 -7.79
CA ILE A 220 6.58 -14.43 -7.20
C ILE A 220 6.53 -15.26 -5.90
N GLU A 221 7.06 -16.47 -5.89
CA GLU A 221 7.15 -17.30 -4.68
C GLU A 221 7.90 -16.57 -3.55
N LEU A 222 9.00 -15.87 -3.91
CA LEU A 222 9.74 -15.07 -2.95
C LEU A 222 8.89 -13.88 -2.44
N MET A 223 8.20 -13.16 -3.34
CA MET A 223 7.35 -12.03 -2.96
C MET A 223 6.19 -12.45 -2.06
N ALA A 224 5.59 -13.62 -2.32
CA ALA A 224 4.47 -14.17 -1.57
C ALA A 224 4.89 -14.99 -0.33
N SER A 225 6.16 -15.00 0.05
CA SER A 225 6.65 -15.62 1.28
C SER A 225 6.68 -14.60 2.42
N ASN A 226 6.49 -15.07 3.67
CA ASN A 226 6.68 -14.21 4.84
C ASN A 226 8.16 -13.85 5.01
N HIS A 227 8.45 -12.55 5.07
CA HIS A 227 9.79 -11.99 5.28
C HIS A 227 10.00 -11.41 6.67
N LEU A 228 8.96 -11.39 7.51
CA LEU A 228 9.08 -10.89 8.87
C LEU A 228 9.67 -11.95 9.79
N ALA A 229 10.61 -11.52 10.63
CA ALA A 229 11.13 -12.38 11.70
C ALA A 229 10.03 -12.69 12.72
N PRO A 230 10.08 -13.84 13.41
CA PRO A 230 9.06 -14.25 14.37
C PRO A 230 8.76 -13.19 15.44
N GLU A 231 9.77 -12.42 15.85
CA GLU A 231 9.70 -11.38 16.87
C GLU A 231 8.86 -10.16 16.42
N LEU A 232 8.62 -10.02 15.11
CA LEU A 232 7.80 -8.96 14.52
C LEU A 232 6.34 -9.38 14.31
N LEU A 233 5.96 -10.60 14.73
CA LEU A 233 4.63 -11.14 14.57
C LEU A 233 3.90 -11.25 15.92
N PRO A 234 2.57 -10.99 15.95
CA PRO A 234 1.80 -10.41 14.85
C PRO A 234 2.20 -8.96 14.60
N TYR A 235 2.31 -8.57 13.34
CA TYR A 235 2.51 -7.16 13.03
C TYR A 235 1.20 -6.38 13.21
N GLU A 236 1.30 -5.06 13.34
CA GLU A 236 0.15 -4.19 13.58
C GLU A 236 -0.04 -3.20 12.42
N LEU A 237 -1.26 -3.12 11.90
CA LEU A 237 -1.68 -2.08 10.95
C LEU A 237 -2.55 -1.07 11.68
N ALA A 238 -2.07 0.16 11.80
CA ALA A 238 -2.78 1.25 12.47
C ALA A 238 -3.21 0.92 13.92
N GLY A 239 -2.37 0.19 14.67
CA GLY A 239 -2.67 -0.24 16.04
C GLY A 239 -3.52 -1.50 16.16
N LEU A 240 -3.98 -2.07 15.04
CA LEU A 240 -4.71 -3.32 15.01
C LEU A 240 -3.76 -4.48 14.66
N PRO A 241 -3.67 -5.52 15.51
CA PRO A 241 -2.85 -6.68 15.23
C PRO A 241 -3.40 -7.46 14.03
N SER A 242 -2.50 -8.07 13.26
CA SER A 242 -2.81 -8.96 12.13
C SER A 242 -2.46 -10.43 12.49
N PRO A 243 -3.25 -11.09 13.34
CA PRO A 243 -2.96 -12.45 13.75
C PRO A 243 -3.03 -13.40 12.55
N GLY A 244 -2.16 -14.42 12.53
CA GLY A 244 -2.07 -15.37 11.41
C GLY A 244 -1.58 -14.77 10.10
N GLY A 245 -1.19 -13.49 10.10
CA GLY A 245 -0.63 -12.81 8.94
C GLY A 245 0.88 -12.61 9.07
N GLY A 246 1.61 -12.89 7.98
CA GLY A 246 2.97 -12.42 7.73
C GLY A 246 2.96 -11.33 6.65
N TYR A 247 4.14 -10.83 6.27
CA TYR A 247 4.28 -9.84 5.22
C TYR A 247 5.40 -10.23 4.25
N GLY A 248 5.05 -10.24 2.97
CA GLY A 248 5.95 -10.53 1.87
C GLY A 248 6.62 -9.27 1.30
N LEU A 249 6.96 -9.30 0.03
CA LEU A 249 7.46 -8.11 -0.67
C LEU A 249 6.28 -7.36 -1.32
N GLY A 250 5.54 -6.61 -0.49
CA GLY A 250 4.37 -5.83 -0.92
C GLY A 250 3.01 -6.51 -0.71
N PHE A 251 2.96 -7.69 -0.08
CA PHE A 251 1.72 -8.41 0.20
C PHE A 251 1.64 -8.87 1.66
N ARG A 252 0.42 -8.87 2.22
CA ARG A 252 0.11 -9.69 3.37
C ARG A 252 0.10 -11.15 2.94
N VAL A 253 0.70 -12.03 3.72
CA VAL A 253 0.73 -13.47 3.47
C VAL A 253 0.03 -14.19 4.61
N LEU A 254 -0.89 -15.10 4.30
CA LEU A 254 -1.56 -15.92 5.31
C LEU A 254 -0.60 -17.02 5.79
N THR A 255 -0.28 -17.02 7.08
CA THR A 255 0.65 -17.99 7.71
C THR A 255 -0.05 -18.96 8.66
N ASP A 256 -1.21 -18.58 9.21
CA ASP A 256 -2.01 -19.40 10.13
C ASP A 256 -3.49 -19.06 10.00
N VAL A 257 -4.27 -19.99 9.45
CA VAL A 257 -5.72 -19.79 9.20
C VAL A 257 -6.49 -19.68 10.51
N ALA A 258 -6.15 -20.49 11.52
CA ALA A 258 -6.89 -20.52 12.78
C ALA A 258 -6.80 -19.18 13.52
N GLN A 259 -5.66 -18.50 13.44
CA GLN A 259 -5.47 -17.20 14.08
C GLN A 259 -6.21 -16.07 13.36
N THR A 260 -6.46 -16.17 12.05
CA THR A 260 -7.18 -15.11 11.31
C THR A 260 -8.69 -15.15 11.54
N GLN A 261 -9.23 -16.29 11.94
CA GLN A 261 -10.68 -16.54 12.07
C GLN A 261 -11.46 -16.34 10.75
N LEU A 262 -10.75 -16.31 9.61
CA LEU A 262 -11.33 -16.20 8.27
C LEU A 262 -10.88 -17.39 7.41
N PRO A 263 -11.73 -17.89 6.51
CA PRO A 263 -11.35 -18.97 5.62
C PRO A 263 -10.26 -18.55 4.65
N GLY A 264 -9.46 -19.54 4.21
CA GLY A 264 -8.36 -19.36 3.27
C GLY A 264 -7.31 -20.45 3.43
N SER A 265 -6.29 -20.42 2.57
CA SER A 265 -5.19 -21.38 2.59
C SER A 265 -3.89 -20.71 3.01
N VAL A 266 -3.06 -21.40 3.80
CA VAL A 266 -1.71 -20.93 4.12
C VAL A 266 -0.92 -20.70 2.83
N GLY A 267 -0.28 -19.52 2.72
CA GLY A 267 0.41 -19.10 1.50
C GLY A 267 -0.44 -18.26 0.55
N SER A 268 -1.76 -18.09 0.81
CA SER A 268 -2.52 -17.08 0.11
C SER A 268 -2.01 -15.68 0.45
N PHE A 269 -2.04 -14.77 -0.51
CA PHE A 269 -1.52 -13.41 -0.33
C PHE A 269 -2.50 -12.37 -0.84
N SER A 270 -2.47 -11.19 -0.22
CA SER A 270 -3.53 -10.20 -0.35
C SER A 270 -3.06 -8.79 0.00
N TRP A 271 -3.86 -7.80 -0.35
CA TRP A 271 -3.83 -6.46 0.23
C TRP A 271 -5.19 -5.80 0.04
N GLY A 272 -5.32 -4.58 0.57
CA GLY A 272 -6.55 -3.79 0.46
C GLY A 272 -6.24 -2.30 0.28
N GLY A 273 -7.27 -1.52 0.03
CA GLY A 273 -7.21 -0.08 -0.14
C GLY A 273 -8.07 0.69 0.86
N ALA A 274 -7.73 1.95 1.05
CA ALA A 274 -8.43 2.87 1.96
C ALA A 274 -9.91 3.06 1.59
N ALA A 275 -10.28 2.82 0.33
CA ALA A 275 -11.64 2.95 -0.19
C ALA A 275 -12.42 1.61 -0.26
N ASN A 276 -12.07 0.63 0.56
CA ASN A 276 -12.67 -0.72 0.58
C ASN A 276 -12.45 -1.55 -0.70
N THR A 277 -11.39 -1.29 -1.44
CA THR A 277 -10.91 -2.26 -2.42
C THR A 277 -10.15 -3.37 -1.71
N THR A 278 -10.34 -4.62 -2.12
CA THR A 278 -9.58 -5.76 -1.60
C THR A 278 -9.36 -6.81 -2.68
N PHE A 279 -8.25 -7.51 -2.58
CA PHE A 279 -8.01 -8.71 -3.37
C PHE A 279 -7.26 -9.75 -2.54
N TRP A 280 -7.41 -11.00 -2.94
CA TRP A 280 -6.52 -12.10 -2.52
C TRP A 280 -6.31 -13.07 -3.65
N ILE A 281 -5.18 -13.74 -3.60
CA ILE A 281 -4.80 -14.84 -4.49
C ILE A 281 -4.51 -16.05 -3.61
N ASP A 282 -5.21 -17.12 -3.86
CA ASP A 282 -5.04 -18.39 -3.18
C ASP A 282 -4.52 -19.44 -4.17
N PRO A 283 -3.20 -19.71 -4.17
CA PRO A 283 -2.63 -20.67 -5.10
C PRO A 283 -3.05 -22.14 -4.84
N GLN A 284 -3.47 -22.48 -3.62
CA GLN A 284 -3.92 -23.83 -3.30
C GLN A 284 -5.27 -24.13 -3.91
N GLU A 285 -6.19 -23.14 -3.80
CA GLU A 285 -7.54 -23.26 -4.36
C GLU A 285 -7.63 -22.78 -5.83
N GLN A 286 -6.52 -22.31 -6.42
CA GLN A 286 -6.49 -21.69 -7.74
C GLN A 286 -7.54 -20.57 -7.84
N LEU A 287 -7.67 -19.78 -6.79
CA LEU A 287 -8.74 -18.81 -6.58
C LEU A 287 -8.19 -17.39 -6.53
N ILE A 288 -8.91 -16.48 -7.17
CA ILE A 288 -8.70 -15.03 -7.08
C ILE A 288 -10.01 -14.40 -6.60
N GLY A 289 -9.96 -13.66 -5.50
CA GLY A 289 -11.05 -12.82 -5.05
C GLY A 289 -10.72 -11.35 -5.23
N ILE A 290 -11.62 -10.59 -5.83
CA ILE A 290 -11.48 -9.14 -6.05
C ILE A 290 -12.80 -8.47 -5.70
N LEU A 291 -12.73 -7.48 -4.82
CA LEU A 291 -13.85 -6.58 -4.51
C LEU A 291 -13.40 -5.15 -4.72
N MET A 292 -14.13 -4.43 -5.58
CA MET A 292 -13.91 -3.01 -5.85
C MET A 292 -15.07 -2.20 -5.26
N ALA A 293 -14.77 -1.33 -4.34
CA ALA A 293 -15.70 -0.37 -3.75
C ALA A 293 -15.03 1.00 -3.67
N GLN A 294 -15.84 2.05 -3.51
CA GLN A 294 -15.36 3.42 -3.33
C GLN A 294 -16.06 4.04 -2.11
N PHE A 295 -15.60 3.62 -0.93
CA PHE A 295 -16.15 4.08 0.35
C PHE A 295 -15.03 4.27 1.38
N GLN A 296 -14.92 5.47 1.95
CA GLN A 296 -13.94 5.83 2.98
C GLN A 296 -14.61 6.21 4.32
N PRO A 297 -14.06 5.74 5.45
CA PRO A 297 -12.89 4.88 5.59
C PRO A 297 -13.22 3.41 5.29
N SER A 298 -12.22 2.64 4.91
CA SER A 298 -12.32 1.19 4.87
C SER A 298 -12.61 0.63 6.27
N GLY A 299 -13.34 -0.48 6.35
CA GLY A 299 -13.71 -1.12 7.62
C GLY A 299 -15.02 -0.59 8.25
N HIS A 300 -15.64 0.47 7.72
CA HIS A 300 -16.98 0.88 8.16
C HIS A 300 -18.05 -0.19 7.86
N HIS A 301 -17.97 -0.76 6.67
CA HIS A 301 -18.78 -1.92 6.29
C HIS A 301 -17.86 -3.15 6.20
N PRO A 302 -18.23 -4.31 6.81
CA PRO A 302 -17.39 -5.52 6.81
C PRO A 302 -17.42 -6.28 5.47
N VAL A 303 -17.61 -5.57 4.36
CA VAL A 303 -17.87 -6.16 3.04
C VAL A 303 -16.72 -7.04 2.53
N ALA A 304 -15.48 -6.74 2.94
CA ALA A 304 -14.31 -7.53 2.53
C ALA A 304 -14.31 -8.93 3.18
N ASP A 305 -14.58 -8.99 4.49
CA ASP A 305 -14.63 -10.24 5.25
C ASP A 305 -15.85 -11.06 4.88
N ASP A 306 -17.03 -10.43 4.76
CA ASP A 306 -18.26 -11.07 4.32
C ASP A 306 -18.09 -11.68 2.92
N PHE A 307 -17.53 -10.92 1.99
CA PHE A 307 -17.26 -11.40 0.64
C PHE A 307 -16.31 -12.60 0.64
N ARG A 308 -15.22 -12.52 1.42
CA ARG A 308 -14.28 -13.65 1.54
C ARG A 308 -14.93 -14.90 2.09
N GLN A 309 -15.73 -14.77 3.16
CA GLN A 309 -16.46 -15.91 3.74
C GLN A 309 -17.41 -16.56 2.73
N LEU A 310 -18.18 -15.75 1.99
CA LEU A 310 -19.12 -16.25 0.99
C LEU A 310 -18.43 -16.94 -0.18
N VAL A 311 -17.29 -16.40 -0.63
CA VAL A 311 -16.50 -17.01 -1.73
C VAL A 311 -15.99 -18.39 -1.33
N TYR A 312 -15.37 -18.51 -0.15
CA TYR A 312 -14.88 -19.82 0.32
C TYR A 312 -16.01 -20.79 0.68
N ALA A 313 -17.16 -20.29 1.15
CA ALA A 313 -18.34 -21.12 1.40
C ALA A 313 -18.95 -21.71 0.11
N ALA A 314 -18.63 -21.18 -1.04
CA ALA A 314 -19.09 -21.68 -2.33
C ALA A 314 -18.23 -22.82 -2.91
N ILE A 315 -17.09 -23.13 -2.29
CA ILE A 315 -16.25 -24.28 -2.67
C ILE A 315 -16.92 -25.55 -2.13
N ASN A 316 -17.25 -26.50 -3.02
CA ASN A 316 -18.05 -27.67 -2.71
C ASN A 316 -17.40 -29.02 -3.12
N ASP A 317 -16.13 -29.06 -3.36
CA ASP A 317 -15.36 -30.25 -3.77
C ASP A 317 -14.65 -30.95 -2.62
#